data_663a72cc7eddcee5bc11b01c7d4e8b92
#
_entry.id   663a72cc7eddcee5bc11b01c7d4e8b92
#
_cell.length_a   1.000
_cell.length_b   1.000
_cell.length_c   1.000
_cell.angle_alpha   90.00
_cell.angle_beta   90.00
_cell.angle_gamma   90.00
#
_symmetry.space_group_name_H-M   'P 1'
#
loop_
_entity.id
_entity.type
_entity.pdbx_description
1 polymer ?
#
loop_
_entity_poly.entity_id
_entity_poly.type
_entity_poly.pdbx_seq_one_letter_code
_entity_poly.pdbx_strand_id
1 'polypeptide(L)'
;MSRVNLKPAAHRQTKYVPSQPFNNPTVLPLPEITSDIEQAKRDLSEYGMCLLENALNPELLERLRKKFDRQAKAEREAFNIKTKGKNVMGNMTNKGQVFLELIEHPVVDELCSYVLGRNFLLSSLTGHYYNGQSLTPQILHRDQGFVPATADFPAVCNMFWMLDDFKEENGGTHVVPGSHRWPAEFQIKAPSRDLVARLAAPAGTCFVWDGRVWHGAGVNTNGEPRRVIDTNFCLPWMRQQENWGITTLKEVFNEASDRLELSSRFHLPRTPPRSALMHNF
;
A
#
# COMPACT_ATOMS: atom_id res chain seq x y z
N MET A 1 29.78 -22.16 19.21
CA MET A 1 28.75 -21.43 18.47
C MET A 1 28.91 -19.95 18.83
N SER A 2 29.57 -19.21 17.98
CA SER A 2 29.89 -17.77 18.20
C SER A 2 28.70 -16.90 17.82
N ARG A 3 28.16 -16.17 18.79
CA ARG A 3 27.14 -15.15 18.56
C ARG A 3 27.76 -14.00 17.73
N VAL A 4 27.28 -13.82 16.51
CA VAL A 4 27.62 -12.64 15.70
C VAL A 4 26.89 -11.45 16.31
N ASN A 5 27.66 -10.56 16.90
CA ASN A 5 27.19 -9.28 17.45
C ASN A 5 27.01 -8.30 16.27
N LEU A 6 25.85 -8.28 15.63
CA LEU A 6 25.48 -7.26 14.66
C LEU A 6 25.18 -5.98 15.42
N LYS A 7 26.16 -5.05 15.45
CA LYS A 7 25.87 -3.66 15.81
C LYS A 7 24.90 -3.08 14.79
N PRO A 8 23.78 -2.49 15.21
CA PRO A 8 22.88 -1.83 14.27
C PRO A 8 23.66 -0.68 13.62
N ALA A 9 23.70 -0.68 12.29
CA ALA A 9 24.25 0.44 11.54
C ALA A 9 23.51 1.72 11.95
N ALA A 10 24.26 2.75 12.32
CA ALA A 10 23.70 4.06 12.63
C ALA A 10 23.23 4.71 11.32
N HIS A 11 22.03 4.33 10.86
CA HIS A 11 21.37 5.04 9.78
C HIS A 11 20.99 6.43 10.31
N ARG A 12 21.61 7.47 9.74
CA ARG A 12 21.07 8.83 9.86
C ARG A 12 19.63 8.80 9.37
N GLN A 13 18.68 8.92 10.30
CA GLN A 13 17.27 9.08 9.96
C GLN A 13 17.12 10.43 9.26
N THR A 14 16.99 10.43 7.94
CA THR A 14 16.35 11.55 7.26
C THR A 14 14.88 11.52 7.71
N LYS A 15 14.52 12.42 8.62
CA LYS A 15 13.14 12.59 9.03
C LYS A 15 12.34 13.01 7.80
N TYR A 16 11.19 12.36 7.58
CA TYR A 16 10.19 12.89 6.68
C TYR A 16 9.85 14.31 7.13
N VAL A 17 10.20 15.28 6.33
CA VAL A 17 9.80 16.66 6.52
C VAL A 17 8.99 17.01 5.29
N PRO A 18 7.66 17.13 5.40
CA PRO A 18 6.89 17.68 4.29
C PRO A 18 7.48 19.04 3.96
N SER A 19 7.77 19.29 2.70
CA SER A 19 8.12 20.62 2.23
C SER A 19 6.99 21.58 2.61
N GLN A 20 7.31 22.87 2.79
CA GLN A 20 6.38 23.90 3.27
C GLN A 20 4.99 23.77 2.64
N PRO A 21 3.89 23.90 3.42
CA PRO A 21 2.54 23.86 2.88
C PRO A 21 2.34 24.94 1.82
N PHE A 22 1.56 24.63 0.81
CA PHE A 22 1.12 25.63 -0.18
C PHE A 22 0.09 26.57 0.44
N ASN A 23 0.16 27.86 0.14
CA ASN A 23 -0.87 28.80 0.54
C ASN A 23 -2.19 28.62 -0.23
N ASN A 24 -2.11 28.01 -1.42
CA ASN A 24 -3.24 27.67 -2.28
C ASN A 24 -3.04 26.26 -2.86
N PRO A 25 -4.10 25.56 -3.28
CA PRO A 25 -3.98 24.26 -3.91
C PRO A 25 -3.12 24.37 -5.18
N THR A 26 -1.95 23.78 -5.15
CA THR A 26 -1.03 23.68 -6.29
C THR A 26 -0.95 22.22 -6.70
N VAL A 27 -1.05 21.98 -8.00
CA VAL A 27 -0.85 20.64 -8.58
C VAL A 27 0.55 20.61 -9.19
N LEU A 28 1.32 19.62 -8.75
CA LEU A 28 2.64 19.36 -9.31
C LEU A 28 2.53 18.39 -10.50
N PRO A 29 3.53 18.32 -11.38
CA PRO A 29 3.62 17.21 -12.34
C PRO A 29 3.79 15.88 -11.60
N LEU A 30 3.60 14.76 -12.31
CA LEU A 30 3.98 13.46 -11.77
C LEU A 30 5.49 13.41 -11.53
N PRO A 31 5.94 12.78 -10.43
CA PRO A 31 7.36 12.45 -10.30
C PRO A 31 7.78 11.48 -11.40
N GLU A 32 9.04 11.53 -11.78
CA GLU A 32 9.62 10.56 -12.71
C GLU A 32 9.72 9.18 -12.04
N ILE A 33 9.65 8.13 -12.86
CA ILE A 33 9.91 6.77 -12.39
C ILE A 33 11.39 6.64 -12.08
N THR A 34 11.74 6.08 -10.93
CA THR A 34 13.13 5.95 -10.47
C THR A 34 13.44 4.57 -9.93
N SER A 35 14.68 4.12 -10.06
CA SER A 35 15.22 2.96 -9.35
C SER A 35 16.01 3.35 -8.10
N ASP A 36 16.22 4.66 -7.86
CA ASP A 36 16.94 5.18 -6.70
C ASP A 36 16.00 5.40 -5.52
N ILE A 37 16.24 4.66 -4.43
CA ILE A 37 15.43 4.73 -3.20
C ILE A 37 15.51 6.11 -2.53
N GLU A 38 16.62 6.81 -2.63
CA GLU A 38 16.77 8.15 -2.06
C GLU A 38 16.03 9.19 -2.90
N GLN A 39 15.98 9.01 -4.24
CA GLN A 39 15.10 9.83 -5.07
C GLN A 39 13.64 9.58 -4.75
N ALA A 40 13.22 8.32 -4.59
CA ALA A 40 11.86 7.96 -4.18
C ALA A 40 11.45 8.61 -2.85
N LYS A 41 12.36 8.72 -1.87
CA LYS A 41 12.12 9.44 -0.61
C LYS A 41 11.96 10.96 -0.82
N ARG A 42 12.77 11.56 -1.70
CA ARG A 42 12.61 12.98 -2.08
C ARG A 42 11.25 13.22 -2.74
N ASP A 43 10.86 12.35 -3.65
CA ASP A 43 9.57 12.43 -4.34
C ASP A 43 8.39 12.30 -3.37
N LEU A 44 8.46 11.39 -2.39
CA LEU A 44 7.47 11.29 -1.32
C LEU A 44 7.34 12.60 -0.53
N SER A 45 8.44 13.28 -0.24
CA SER A 45 8.41 14.58 0.46
C SER A 45 7.83 15.70 -0.39
N GLU A 46 8.13 15.73 -1.68
CA GLU A 46 7.74 16.81 -2.58
C GLU A 46 6.35 16.60 -3.17
N TYR A 47 6.10 15.42 -3.73
CA TYR A 47 4.85 15.11 -4.44
C TYR A 47 3.83 14.37 -3.57
N GLY A 48 4.24 13.86 -2.40
CA GLY A 48 3.45 12.96 -1.57
C GLY A 48 3.39 11.54 -2.13
N MET A 49 4.14 11.24 -3.19
CA MET A 49 4.15 9.96 -3.86
C MET A 49 5.46 9.71 -4.60
N CYS A 50 5.75 8.44 -4.87
CA CYS A 50 6.85 8.03 -5.75
C CYS A 50 6.50 6.80 -6.56
N LEU A 51 7.25 6.57 -7.63
CA LEU A 51 7.17 5.42 -8.53
C LEU A 51 8.53 4.74 -8.57
N LEU A 52 8.66 3.63 -7.84
CA LEU A 52 9.90 2.85 -7.79
C LEU A 52 9.82 1.71 -8.82
N GLU A 53 10.60 1.81 -9.90
CA GLU A 53 10.66 0.78 -10.94
C GLU A 53 11.42 -0.47 -10.45
N ASN A 54 11.14 -1.60 -11.11
CA ASN A 54 11.80 -2.88 -10.82
C ASN A 54 11.74 -3.30 -9.34
N ALA A 55 10.76 -2.79 -8.59
CA ALA A 55 10.53 -3.20 -7.21
C ALA A 55 10.19 -4.69 -7.12
N LEU A 56 9.44 -5.21 -8.09
CA LEU A 56 9.23 -6.65 -8.25
C LEU A 56 10.19 -7.17 -9.32
N ASN A 57 11.10 -8.05 -8.95
CA ASN A 57 11.91 -8.76 -9.95
C ASN A 57 11.02 -9.69 -10.81
N PRO A 58 11.47 -10.09 -12.01
CA PRO A 58 10.64 -10.87 -12.93
C PRO A 58 10.11 -12.19 -12.35
N GLU A 59 10.88 -12.87 -11.50
CA GLU A 59 10.47 -14.15 -10.89
C GLU A 59 9.33 -13.92 -9.90
N LEU A 60 9.46 -12.94 -8.99
CA LEU A 60 8.42 -12.62 -8.01
C LEU A 60 7.16 -12.11 -8.71
N LEU A 61 7.30 -11.25 -9.72
CA LEU A 61 6.18 -10.74 -10.51
C LEU A 61 5.37 -11.87 -11.14
N GLU A 62 6.04 -12.84 -11.74
CA GLU A 62 5.36 -14.00 -12.37
C GLU A 62 4.68 -14.91 -11.33
N ARG A 63 5.30 -15.15 -10.18
CA ARG A 63 4.71 -15.92 -9.07
C ARG A 63 3.45 -15.22 -8.53
N LEU A 64 3.52 -13.89 -8.36
CA LEU A 64 2.38 -13.08 -7.94
C LEU A 64 1.24 -13.13 -8.95
N ARG A 65 1.52 -12.92 -10.23
CA ARG A 65 0.53 -13.00 -11.31
C ARG A 65 -0.21 -14.34 -11.32
N LYS A 66 0.55 -15.43 -11.34
CA LYS A 66 0.02 -16.79 -11.37
C LYS A 66 -0.89 -17.08 -10.16
N LYS A 67 -0.43 -16.69 -8.97
CA LYS A 67 -1.21 -16.91 -7.74
C LYS A 67 -2.43 -16.00 -7.68
N PHE A 68 -2.29 -14.75 -8.11
CA PHE A 68 -3.38 -13.78 -8.17
C PHE A 68 -4.52 -14.26 -9.07
N ASP A 69 -4.20 -14.67 -10.31
CA ASP A 69 -5.19 -15.14 -11.27
C ASP A 69 -5.93 -16.37 -10.79
N ARG A 70 -5.20 -17.33 -10.21
CA ARG A 70 -5.78 -18.52 -9.61
C ARG A 70 -6.77 -18.16 -8.50
N GLN A 71 -6.40 -17.22 -7.65
CA GLN A 71 -7.24 -16.78 -6.53
C GLN A 71 -8.46 -16.00 -7.01
N ALA A 72 -8.27 -15.05 -7.94
CA ALA A 72 -9.36 -14.27 -8.52
C ALA A 72 -10.38 -15.16 -9.23
N LYS A 73 -9.93 -16.18 -9.96
CA LYS A 73 -10.82 -17.18 -10.58
C LYS A 73 -11.61 -17.95 -9.53
N ALA A 74 -10.94 -18.49 -8.51
CA ALA A 74 -11.59 -19.28 -7.45
C ALA A 74 -12.67 -18.47 -6.71
N GLU A 75 -12.41 -17.20 -6.38
CA GLU A 75 -13.39 -16.34 -5.71
C GLU A 75 -14.57 -16.00 -6.61
N ARG A 76 -14.33 -15.70 -7.87
CA ARG A 76 -15.40 -15.45 -8.83
C ARG A 76 -16.34 -16.65 -8.97
N GLU A 77 -15.79 -17.84 -8.99
CA GLU A 77 -16.57 -19.09 -9.03
C GLU A 77 -17.33 -19.32 -7.72
N ALA A 78 -16.63 -19.23 -6.57
CA ALA A 78 -17.21 -19.51 -5.25
C ALA A 78 -18.34 -18.53 -4.88
N PHE A 79 -18.18 -17.24 -5.22
CA PHE A 79 -19.17 -16.20 -4.91
C PHE A 79 -20.08 -15.84 -6.07
N ASN A 80 -20.02 -16.59 -7.19
CA ASN A 80 -20.80 -16.34 -8.40
C ASN A 80 -20.74 -14.88 -8.88
N ILE A 81 -19.52 -14.30 -8.84
CA ILE A 81 -19.31 -12.90 -9.23
C ILE A 81 -19.37 -12.77 -10.75
N LYS A 82 -20.48 -12.24 -11.23
CA LYS A 82 -20.73 -12.00 -12.68
C LYS A 82 -20.42 -10.56 -13.11
N THR A 83 -20.19 -9.67 -12.18
CA THR A 83 -19.92 -8.24 -12.45
C THR A 83 -18.64 -8.08 -13.26
N LYS A 84 -18.76 -7.33 -14.38
CA LYS A 84 -17.59 -6.79 -15.09
C LYS A 84 -17.12 -5.51 -14.41
N GLY A 85 -15.87 -5.12 -14.68
CA GLY A 85 -15.31 -3.90 -14.14
C GLY A 85 -14.37 -4.15 -12.96
N LYS A 86 -14.29 -3.20 -12.04
CA LYS A 86 -13.37 -3.26 -10.89
C LYS A 86 -13.85 -4.28 -9.84
N ASN A 87 -12.94 -5.14 -9.44
CA ASN A 87 -13.14 -6.13 -8.38
C ASN A 87 -12.03 -6.01 -7.33
N VAL A 88 -12.35 -6.44 -6.10
CA VAL A 88 -11.42 -6.42 -4.98
C VAL A 88 -11.43 -7.78 -4.28
N MET A 89 -10.24 -8.30 -3.99
CA MET A 89 -10.02 -9.47 -3.14
C MET A 89 -9.45 -8.98 -1.80
N GLY A 90 -10.15 -9.21 -0.70
CA GLY A 90 -9.66 -8.94 0.66
C GLY A 90 -8.87 -10.12 1.24
N ASN A 91 -8.31 -9.94 2.43
CA ASN A 91 -7.63 -11.01 3.19
C ASN A 91 -6.55 -11.74 2.39
N MET A 92 -5.73 -11.03 1.63
CA MET A 92 -4.69 -11.65 0.79
C MET A 92 -3.64 -12.39 1.61
N THR A 93 -3.50 -12.07 2.90
CA THR A 93 -2.62 -12.79 3.85
C THR A 93 -2.92 -14.29 3.91
N ASN A 94 -4.18 -14.67 3.78
CA ASN A 94 -4.62 -16.08 3.83
C ASN A 94 -4.57 -16.79 2.47
N LYS A 95 -4.15 -16.11 1.41
CA LYS A 95 -4.31 -16.59 0.04
C LYS A 95 -3.01 -17.08 -0.60
N GLY A 96 -1.92 -17.03 0.13
CA GLY A 96 -0.65 -17.63 -0.26
C GLY A 96 0.57 -16.86 0.21
N GLN A 97 1.63 -17.61 0.52
CA GLN A 97 2.88 -17.08 1.05
C GLN A 97 3.50 -15.97 0.18
N VAL A 98 3.35 -16.05 -1.15
CA VAL A 98 3.88 -15.03 -2.07
C VAL A 98 3.34 -13.62 -1.81
N PHE A 99 2.13 -13.50 -1.25
CA PHE A 99 1.57 -12.19 -0.89
C PHE A 99 2.16 -11.65 0.41
N LEU A 100 2.60 -12.53 1.33
CA LEU A 100 3.29 -12.14 2.55
C LEU A 100 4.69 -11.59 2.24
N GLU A 101 5.35 -12.08 1.19
CA GLU A 101 6.65 -11.57 0.73
C GLU A 101 6.60 -10.06 0.44
N LEU A 102 5.45 -9.52 0.04
CA LEU A 102 5.28 -8.08 -0.19
C LEU A 102 5.28 -7.26 1.10
N ILE A 103 4.78 -7.83 2.20
CA ILE A 103 4.78 -7.16 3.51
C ILE A 103 6.21 -7.09 4.06
N GLU A 104 7.01 -8.10 3.76
CA GLU A 104 8.40 -8.22 4.18
C GLU A 104 9.39 -7.62 3.18
N HIS A 105 8.89 -7.10 2.06
CA HIS A 105 9.75 -6.58 1.00
C HIS A 105 10.60 -5.40 1.52
N PRO A 106 11.93 -5.34 1.22
CA PRO A 106 12.81 -4.27 1.71
C PRO A 106 12.32 -2.85 1.45
N VAL A 107 11.66 -2.62 0.31
CA VAL A 107 11.06 -1.34 -0.06
C VAL A 107 10.02 -0.86 0.98
N VAL A 108 9.32 -1.79 1.64
CA VAL A 108 8.37 -1.45 2.71
C VAL A 108 9.10 -0.79 3.88
N ASP A 109 10.19 -1.39 4.35
CA ASP A 109 10.94 -0.81 5.46
C ASP A 109 11.55 0.54 5.10
N GLU A 110 12.04 0.69 3.87
CA GLU A 110 12.64 1.94 3.42
C GLU A 110 11.63 3.07 3.28
N LEU A 111 10.53 2.83 2.55
CA LEU A 111 9.61 3.90 2.18
C LEU A 111 8.49 4.11 3.19
N CYS A 112 7.90 3.04 3.78
CA CYS A 112 6.91 3.23 4.83
C CYS A 112 7.53 3.76 6.13
N SER A 113 8.76 3.31 6.51
CA SER A 113 9.45 3.91 7.65
C SER A 113 9.81 5.37 7.41
N TYR A 114 10.08 5.75 6.16
CA TYR A 114 10.33 7.15 5.82
C TYR A 114 9.07 8.01 6.03
N VAL A 115 7.90 7.52 5.60
CA VAL A 115 6.62 8.25 5.71
C VAL A 115 6.06 8.20 7.14
N LEU A 116 5.96 7.02 7.74
CA LEU A 116 5.24 6.79 9.01
C LEU A 116 6.15 6.70 10.25
N GLY A 117 7.47 6.65 10.05
CA GLY A 117 8.40 6.26 11.11
C GLY A 117 8.47 4.74 11.27
N ARG A 118 9.35 4.26 12.14
CA ARG A 118 9.66 2.81 12.25
C ARG A 118 8.52 1.94 12.79
N ASN A 119 7.63 2.53 13.56
CA ASN A 119 6.53 1.81 14.19
C ASN A 119 5.26 2.03 13.40
N PHE A 120 5.00 1.16 12.44
CA PHE A 120 3.76 1.16 11.65
C PHE A 120 3.17 -0.25 11.60
N LEU A 121 1.86 -0.33 11.35
CA LEU A 121 1.11 -1.59 11.30
C LEU A 121 0.62 -1.83 9.88
N LEU A 122 0.54 -3.10 9.48
CA LEU A 122 -0.22 -3.47 8.30
C LEU A 122 -1.71 -3.25 8.57
N SER A 123 -2.35 -2.38 7.82
CA SER A 123 -3.78 -2.08 7.95
C SER A 123 -4.64 -3.03 7.13
N SER A 124 -4.26 -3.26 5.87
CA SER A 124 -4.90 -4.24 4.98
C SER A 124 -3.96 -4.72 3.90
N LEU A 125 -4.27 -5.88 3.35
CA LEU A 125 -3.63 -6.45 2.17
C LEU A 125 -4.70 -6.92 1.19
N THR A 126 -4.85 -6.19 0.08
CA THR A 126 -5.93 -6.42 -0.88
C THR A 126 -5.42 -6.55 -2.31
N GLY A 127 -6.12 -7.34 -3.10
CA GLY A 127 -5.89 -7.45 -4.54
C GLY A 127 -6.97 -6.71 -5.32
N HIS A 128 -6.59 -5.82 -6.23
CA HIS A 128 -7.53 -5.09 -7.08
C HIS A 128 -7.31 -5.48 -8.53
N TYR A 129 -8.38 -5.72 -9.26
CA TYR A 129 -8.29 -6.03 -10.68
C TYR A 129 -9.50 -5.57 -11.47
N TYR A 130 -9.27 -5.29 -12.74
CA TYR A 130 -10.34 -5.09 -13.70
C TYR A 130 -10.63 -6.37 -14.46
N ASN A 131 -11.92 -6.66 -14.61
CA ASN A 131 -12.44 -7.76 -15.41
C ASN A 131 -13.31 -7.19 -16.52
N GLY A 132 -12.65 -6.69 -17.56
CA GLY A 132 -13.31 -5.98 -18.65
C GLY A 132 -13.52 -4.49 -18.38
N GLN A 133 -14.23 -3.83 -19.27
CA GLN A 133 -14.44 -2.39 -19.21
C GLN A 133 -15.14 -1.92 -17.93
N SER A 134 -14.73 -0.73 -17.47
CA SER A 134 -15.35 -0.02 -16.36
C SER A 134 -15.34 1.48 -16.67
N LEU A 135 -16.49 2.01 -17.06
CA LEU A 135 -16.61 3.40 -17.51
C LEU A 135 -16.90 4.39 -16.37
N THR A 136 -17.05 3.89 -15.16
CA THR A 136 -17.27 4.74 -13.98
C THR A 136 -15.95 4.86 -13.21
N PRO A 137 -15.34 6.05 -13.18
CA PRO A 137 -14.14 6.26 -12.39
C PRO A 137 -14.46 6.24 -10.90
N GLN A 138 -13.50 5.82 -10.08
CA GLN A 138 -13.64 5.91 -8.64
C GLN A 138 -13.69 7.39 -8.21
N ILE A 139 -14.49 7.69 -7.18
CA ILE A 139 -14.51 9.03 -6.58
C ILE A 139 -13.12 9.32 -6.02
N LEU A 140 -12.61 10.53 -6.26
CA LEU A 140 -11.36 10.96 -5.66
C LEU A 140 -11.51 10.98 -4.14
N HIS A 141 -10.57 10.41 -3.45
CA HIS A 141 -10.55 10.28 -1.99
C HIS A 141 -9.12 10.36 -1.46
N ARG A 142 -9.01 10.45 -0.16
CA ARG A 142 -7.77 10.31 0.60
C ARG A 142 -7.94 9.12 1.54
N ASP A 143 -6.94 8.26 1.64
CA ASP A 143 -7.02 7.10 2.54
C ASP A 143 -6.99 7.50 4.01
N GLN A 144 -6.46 8.69 4.29
CA GLN A 144 -6.46 9.32 5.61
C GLN A 144 -7.72 10.18 5.86
N GLY A 145 -8.79 10.04 5.09
CA GLY A 145 -9.97 10.91 5.13
C GLY A 145 -10.74 10.92 6.46
N PHE A 146 -10.52 9.94 7.33
CA PHE A 146 -11.10 9.85 8.69
C PHE A 146 -10.21 10.48 9.78
N VAL A 147 -8.99 10.93 9.44
CA VAL A 147 -8.16 11.76 10.31
C VAL A 147 -8.51 13.22 10.05
N PRO A 148 -8.61 14.08 11.09
CA PRO A 148 -8.91 15.49 10.88
C PRO A 148 -8.05 16.14 9.81
N ALA A 149 -8.64 16.94 8.94
CA ALA A 149 -7.93 17.62 7.85
C ALA A 149 -6.83 18.58 8.32
N THR A 150 -6.92 19.01 9.59
CA THR A 150 -5.91 19.83 10.26
C THR A 150 -4.68 19.05 10.73
N ALA A 151 -4.71 17.72 10.66
CA ALA A 151 -3.53 16.91 10.96
C ALA A 151 -2.51 17.04 9.83
N ASP A 152 -1.38 17.63 10.11
CA ASP A 152 -0.31 17.94 9.17
C ASP A 152 0.75 16.82 9.04
N PHE A 153 0.42 15.63 9.51
CA PHE A 153 1.27 14.45 9.47
C PHE A 153 0.61 13.28 8.74
N PRO A 154 1.42 12.41 8.08
CA PRO A 154 0.91 11.18 7.50
C PRO A 154 0.55 10.17 8.59
N ALA A 155 -0.62 9.58 8.49
CA ALA A 155 -1.08 8.50 9.37
C ALA A 155 -1.29 7.18 8.60
N VAL A 156 -1.30 7.26 7.27
CA VAL A 156 -1.44 6.14 6.33
C VAL A 156 -0.39 6.25 5.24
N CYS A 157 0.17 5.11 4.86
CA CYS A 157 1.04 4.95 3.70
C CYS A 157 0.59 3.73 2.91
N ASN A 158 0.36 3.90 1.63
CA ASN A 158 -0.07 2.81 0.75
C ASN A 158 1.01 2.49 -0.28
N MET A 159 1.01 1.24 -0.71
CA MET A 159 1.90 0.75 -1.74
C MET A 159 1.13 -0.13 -2.73
N PHE A 160 1.09 0.28 -3.98
CA PHE A 160 0.57 -0.53 -5.08
C PHE A 160 1.71 -1.26 -5.78
N TRP A 161 1.67 -2.58 -5.72
CA TRP A 161 2.54 -3.48 -6.44
C TRP A 161 1.89 -3.81 -7.78
N MET A 162 2.36 -3.16 -8.85
CA MET A 162 1.74 -3.26 -10.17
C MET A 162 2.08 -4.58 -10.83
N LEU A 163 1.07 -5.44 -11.01
CA LEU A 163 1.26 -6.71 -11.70
C LEU A 163 1.13 -6.58 -13.22
N ASP A 164 0.52 -5.52 -13.70
CA ASP A 164 0.38 -5.17 -15.12
C ASP A 164 0.84 -3.74 -15.38
N ASP A 165 1.11 -3.39 -16.62
CA ASP A 165 1.34 -2.01 -17.01
C ASP A 165 0.12 -1.17 -16.66
N PHE A 166 0.33 -0.06 -16.00
CA PHE A 166 -0.71 0.95 -15.83
C PHE A 166 -0.68 1.91 -17.01
N LYS A 167 -1.85 2.11 -17.60
CA LYS A 167 -2.08 3.02 -18.73
C LYS A 167 -3.38 3.78 -18.48
N GLU A 168 -3.55 4.92 -19.15
CA GLU A 168 -4.80 5.69 -19.05
C GLU A 168 -6.01 4.84 -19.43
N GLU A 169 -5.92 4.14 -20.56
CA GLU A 169 -7.02 3.37 -21.15
C GLU A 169 -7.39 2.08 -20.41
N ASN A 170 -6.51 1.54 -19.55
CA ASN A 170 -6.83 0.38 -18.73
C ASN A 170 -7.22 0.73 -17.27
N GLY A 171 -7.46 2.01 -17.01
CA GLY A 171 -7.91 2.48 -15.71
C GLY A 171 -6.78 2.80 -14.73
N GLY A 172 -5.66 3.27 -15.23
CA GLY A 172 -4.55 3.78 -14.41
C GLY A 172 -5.03 4.73 -13.33
N THR A 173 -4.33 4.75 -12.20
CA THR A 173 -4.73 5.56 -11.05
C THR A 173 -4.66 7.06 -11.38
N HIS A 174 -5.71 7.77 -11.06
CA HIS A 174 -5.74 9.23 -11.06
C HIS A 174 -5.20 9.73 -9.73
N VAL A 175 -4.29 10.69 -9.74
CA VAL A 175 -3.64 11.24 -8.57
C VAL A 175 -3.54 12.76 -8.66
N VAL A 176 -3.44 13.43 -7.53
CA VAL A 176 -3.20 14.88 -7.48
C VAL A 176 -1.86 15.11 -6.75
N PRO A 177 -0.74 15.14 -7.50
CA PRO A 177 0.59 15.29 -6.91
C PRO A 177 0.71 16.58 -6.10
N GLY A 178 1.35 16.50 -4.92
CA GLY A 178 1.50 17.63 -4.01
C GLY A 178 0.29 17.91 -3.12
N SER A 179 -0.85 17.23 -3.34
CA SER A 179 -2.08 17.50 -2.58
C SER A 179 -1.98 17.15 -1.09
N HIS A 180 -1.03 16.33 -0.67
CA HIS A 180 -0.75 16.05 0.75
C HIS A 180 -0.31 17.29 1.55
N ARG A 181 0.12 18.35 0.87
CA ARG A 181 0.54 19.64 1.45
C ARG A 181 -0.52 20.73 1.32
N TRP A 182 -1.69 20.43 0.79
CA TRP A 182 -2.73 21.40 0.66
C TRP A 182 -3.29 21.83 2.03
N PRO A 183 -3.65 23.08 2.21
CA PRO A 183 -4.34 23.57 3.40
C PRO A 183 -5.56 22.73 3.75
N ALA A 184 -5.91 22.69 5.04
CA ALA A 184 -6.99 21.85 5.56
C ALA A 184 -8.33 22.04 4.84
N GLU A 185 -8.67 23.28 4.46
CA GLU A 185 -9.91 23.63 3.74
C GLU A 185 -10.02 22.93 2.38
N PHE A 186 -8.89 22.67 1.71
CA PHE A 186 -8.84 21.92 0.44
C PHE A 186 -8.73 20.41 0.62
N GLN A 187 -8.62 19.96 1.87
CA GLN A 187 -8.57 18.54 2.23
C GLN A 187 -9.96 17.96 2.56
N ILE A 188 -10.98 18.77 2.65
CA ILE A 188 -12.35 18.38 3.06
C ILE A 188 -13.17 17.84 1.89
N LYS A 189 -13.03 18.46 0.71
CA LYS A 189 -13.81 18.15 -0.48
C LYS A 189 -12.92 17.70 -1.62
N ALA A 190 -13.35 16.66 -2.33
CA ALA A 190 -12.63 16.17 -3.50
C ALA A 190 -12.41 17.30 -4.53
N PRO A 191 -11.18 17.43 -5.05
CA PRO A 191 -10.86 18.43 -6.07
C PRO A 191 -11.54 18.10 -7.40
N SER A 192 -11.53 19.08 -8.31
CA SER A 192 -11.98 18.90 -9.67
C SER A 192 -11.12 17.86 -10.41
N ARG A 193 -11.72 17.12 -11.33
CA ARG A 193 -11.02 16.06 -12.08
C ARG A 193 -10.05 16.58 -13.12
N ASP A 194 -10.12 17.84 -13.49
CA ASP A 194 -9.13 18.51 -14.35
C ASP A 194 -7.78 18.72 -13.67
N LEU A 195 -7.73 18.57 -12.34
CA LEU A 195 -6.51 18.65 -11.54
C LEU A 195 -5.77 17.30 -11.40
N VAL A 196 -6.34 16.22 -11.93
CA VAL A 196 -5.71 14.91 -11.79
C VAL A 196 -4.65 14.65 -12.84
N ALA A 197 -3.52 14.10 -12.42
CA ALA A 197 -2.59 13.42 -13.29
C ALA A 197 -2.99 11.95 -13.41
N ARG A 198 -2.71 11.35 -14.58
CA ARG A 198 -3.01 9.95 -14.88
C ARG A 198 -1.74 9.15 -14.79
N LEU A 199 -1.69 8.23 -13.85
CA LEU A 199 -0.50 7.45 -13.58
C LEU A 199 -0.34 6.36 -14.63
N ALA A 200 0.82 6.35 -15.28
CA ALA A 200 1.26 5.31 -16.20
C ALA A 200 2.63 4.80 -15.74
N ALA A 201 2.79 3.48 -15.65
CA ALA A 201 4.03 2.85 -15.24
C ALA A 201 4.06 1.39 -15.67
N PRO A 202 5.25 0.81 -15.95
CA PRO A 202 5.38 -0.60 -16.30
C PRO A 202 5.07 -1.53 -15.13
N ALA A 203 4.69 -2.76 -15.44
CA ALA A 203 4.57 -3.84 -14.47
C ALA A 203 5.88 -4.02 -13.67
N GLY A 204 5.76 -4.41 -12.41
CA GLY A 204 6.91 -4.49 -11.50
C GLY A 204 7.23 -3.20 -10.77
N THR A 205 6.59 -2.08 -11.13
CA THR A 205 6.70 -0.81 -10.41
C THR A 205 5.93 -0.89 -9.09
N CYS A 206 6.51 -0.31 -8.03
CA CYS A 206 5.81 -0.01 -6.78
C CYS A 206 5.46 1.47 -6.73
N PHE A 207 4.17 1.78 -6.71
CA PHE A 207 3.66 3.13 -6.47
C PHE A 207 3.38 3.29 -4.98
N VAL A 208 4.02 4.27 -4.35
CA VAL A 208 3.91 4.55 -2.90
C VAL A 208 3.37 5.94 -2.71
N TRP A 209 2.44 6.12 -1.75
CA TRP A 209 1.90 7.45 -1.48
C TRP A 209 1.51 7.65 -0.01
N ASP A 210 1.61 8.89 0.41
CA ASP A 210 1.09 9.44 1.66
C ASP A 210 -0.44 9.42 1.62
N GLY A 211 -1.10 8.89 2.63
CA GLY A 211 -2.56 8.75 2.69
C GLY A 211 -3.34 10.06 2.57
N ARG A 212 -2.67 11.21 2.59
CA ARG A 212 -3.28 12.54 2.35
C ARG A 212 -3.38 12.90 0.87
N VAL A 213 -2.73 12.17 -0.02
CA VAL A 213 -2.79 12.43 -1.47
C VAL A 213 -4.18 12.10 -2.00
N TRP A 214 -4.80 13.03 -2.73
CA TRP A 214 -6.03 12.80 -3.44
C TRP A 214 -5.80 11.86 -4.63
N HIS A 215 -6.56 10.78 -4.66
CA HIS A 215 -6.42 9.77 -5.72
C HIS A 215 -7.72 9.00 -5.96
N GLY A 216 -7.73 8.17 -7.00
CA GLY A 216 -8.83 7.27 -7.33
C GLY A 216 -8.52 6.47 -8.59
N ALA A 217 -9.22 5.36 -8.81
CA ALA A 217 -9.04 4.58 -10.03
C ALA A 217 -9.64 5.30 -11.24
N GLY A 218 -8.93 5.28 -12.38
CA GLY A 218 -9.42 5.74 -13.66
C GLY A 218 -10.45 4.81 -14.27
N VAL A 219 -10.97 5.17 -15.45
CA VAL A 219 -11.85 4.32 -16.25
C VAL A 219 -11.02 3.30 -17.04
N ASN A 220 -11.52 2.09 -17.15
CA ASN A 220 -10.94 1.09 -18.05
C ASN A 220 -11.78 1.05 -19.33
N THR A 221 -11.31 1.68 -20.37
CA THR A 221 -12.03 1.83 -21.64
C THR A 221 -11.73 0.71 -22.63
N ASN A 222 -10.52 0.14 -22.59
CA ASN A 222 -10.09 -0.89 -23.51
C ASN A 222 -10.41 -2.33 -23.05
N GLY A 223 -10.78 -2.51 -21.78
CA GLY A 223 -11.11 -3.80 -21.19
C GLY A 223 -9.91 -4.70 -20.89
N GLU A 224 -8.69 -4.20 -21.04
CA GLU A 224 -7.48 -4.93 -20.66
C GLU A 224 -7.45 -5.19 -19.16
N PRO A 225 -6.94 -6.34 -18.71
CA PRO A 225 -6.73 -6.61 -17.29
C PRO A 225 -5.78 -5.57 -16.68
N ARG A 226 -6.07 -5.15 -15.46
CA ARG A 226 -5.15 -4.36 -14.64
C ARG A 226 -5.19 -4.87 -13.22
N ARG A 227 -4.17 -5.63 -12.84
CA ARG A 227 -4.02 -6.23 -11.52
C ARG A 227 -3.02 -5.45 -10.69
N VAL A 228 -3.34 -5.26 -9.44
CA VAL A 228 -2.45 -4.63 -8.46
C VAL A 228 -2.69 -5.23 -7.08
N ILE A 229 -1.67 -5.33 -6.27
CA ILE A 229 -1.78 -5.67 -4.86
C ILE A 229 -1.52 -4.40 -4.07
N ASP A 230 -2.42 -4.10 -3.14
CA ASP A 230 -2.36 -2.95 -2.25
C ASP A 230 -1.96 -3.42 -0.85
N THR A 231 -0.81 -2.93 -0.38
CA THR A 231 -0.40 -3.03 1.02
C THR A 231 -0.61 -1.67 1.68
N ASN A 232 -1.62 -1.60 2.55
CA ASN A 232 -1.94 -0.39 3.29
C ASN A 232 -1.34 -0.46 4.69
N PHE A 233 -0.58 0.55 5.06
CA PHE A 233 0.06 0.68 6.38
C PHE A 233 -0.47 1.90 7.13
N CYS A 234 -0.51 1.80 8.46
CA CYS A 234 -0.99 2.88 9.31
C CYS A 234 -0.19 3.03 10.61
N LEU A 235 -0.32 4.19 11.25
CA LEU A 235 0.26 4.42 12.56
C LEU A 235 -0.39 3.53 13.65
N PRO A 236 0.33 3.14 14.71
CA PRO A 236 -0.14 2.18 15.71
C PRO A 236 -1.38 2.60 16.50
N TRP A 237 -1.69 3.87 16.58
CA TRP A 237 -2.89 4.37 17.26
C TRP A 237 -4.16 4.24 16.41
N MET A 238 -4.00 3.92 15.13
CA MET A 238 -5.12 3.72 14.21
C MET A 238 -5.63 2.28 14.29
N ARG A 239 -6.93 2.12 14.14
CA ARG A 239 -7.50 0.79 13.95
C ARG A 239 -7.18 0.31 12.55
N GLN A 240 -6.58 -0.87 12.44
CA GLN A 240 -6.34 -1.54 11.17
C GLN A 240 -7.68 -1.83 10.45
N GLN A 241 -7.69 -1.74 9.12
CA GLN A 241 -8.88 -2.03 8.32
C GLN A 241 -9.29 -3.50 8.41
N GLU A 242 -8.31 -4.40 8.49
CA GLU A 242 -8.53 -5.82 8.73
C GLU A 242 -8.27 -6.17 10.20
N ASN A 243 -9.13 -7.01 10.78
CA ASN A 243 -8.94 -7.51 12.14
C ASN A 243 -8.15 -8.82 12.08
N TRP A 244 -6.83 -8.70 12.03
CA TRP A 244 -5.92 -9.84 11.87
C TRP A 244 -6.12 -10.93 12.90
N GLY A 245 -6.44 -10.59 14.15
CA GLY A 245 -6.71 -11.56 15.22
C GLY A 245 -7.90 -12.48 14.93
N ILE A 246 -8.83 -12.06 14.07
CA ILE A 246 -10.03 -12.83 13.71
C ILE A 246 -9.89 -13.41 12.30
N THR A 247 -9.32 -12.63 11.37
CA THR A 247 -9.35 -12.95 9.94
C THR A 247 -8.19 -13.80 9.48
N THR A 248 -7.04 -13.78 10.20
CA THR A 248 -5.84 -14.52 9.78
C THR A 248 -5.94 -15.98 10.21
N LEU A 249 -5.69 -16.90 9.29
CA LEU A 249 -5.65 -18.33 9.57
C LEU A 249 -4.50 -18.68 10.51
N LYS A 250 -4.73 -19.65 11.38
CA LYS A 250 -3.74 -20.08 12.38
C LYS A 250 -2.44 -20.58 11.74
N GLU A 251 -2.54 -21.22 10.60
CA GLU A 251 -1.41 -21.71 9.80
C GLU A 251 -0.52 -20.55 9.37
N VAL A 252 -1.13 -19.45 8.90
CA VAL A 252 -0.40 -18.23 8.49
C VAL A 252 0.35 -17.62 9.68
N PHE A 253 -0.25 -17.62 10.88
CA PHE A 253 0.44 -17.18 12.09
C PHE A 253 1.62 -18.05 12.48
N ASN A 254 1.45 -19.36 12.39
CA ASN A 254 2.49 -20.31 12.75
C ASN A 254 3.66 -20.30 11.78
N GLU A 255 3.42 -19.94 10.53
CA GLU A 255 4.40 -19.85 9.45
C GLU A 255 4.94 -18.43 9.27
N ALA A 256 4.38 -17.46 10.00
CA ALA A 256 4.85 -16.08 9.95
C ALA A 256 6.33 -16.02 10.32
N SER A 257 7.10 -15.28 9.55
CA SER A 257 8.50 -15.03 9.86
C SER A 257 8.63 -14.29 11.20
N ASP A 258 9.75 -14.44 11.87
CA ASP A 258 10.09 -13.64 13.07
C ASP A 258 9.92 -12.14 12.80
N ARG A 259 10.11 -11.72 11.54
CA ARG A 259 9.92 -10.35 11.10
C ARG A 259 8.45 -9.92 11.10
N LEU A 260 7.54 -10.78 10.65
CA LEU A 260 6.09 -10.55 10.75
C LEU A 260 5.62 -10.51 12.21
N GLU A 261 6.15 -11.41 13.03
CA GLU A 261 5.85 -11.42 14.47
C GLU A 261 6.46 -10.22 15.21
N LEU A 262 7.76 -9.95 15.00
CA LEU A 262 8.50 -8.90 15.70
C LEU A 262 8.10 -7.49 15.24
N SER A 263 7.73 -7.31 14.00
CA SER A 263 7.26 -6.00 13.52
C SER A 263 5.92 -5.62 14.11
N SER A 264 5.28 -6.53 14.90
CA SER A 264 3.94 -6.31 15.48
C SER A 264 2.93 -5.72 14.47
N ARG A 265 3.21 -5.88 13.19
CA ARG A 265 2.39 -5.34 12.10
C ARG A 265 0.96 -5.87 12.15
N PHE A 266 0.78 -7.04 12.75
CA PHE A 266 -0.55 -7.61 12.98
C PHE A 266 -1.19 -7.18 14.32
N HIS A 267 -0.45 -6.59 15.24
CA HIS A 267 -0.91 -6.21 16.59
C HIS A 267 -1.80 -7.28 17.25
N LEU A 268 -1.24 -8.49 17.38
CA LEU A 268 -1.93 -9.60 18.02
C LEU A 268 -1.64 -9.60 19.51
N PRO A 269 -2.65 -9.85 20.36
CA PRO A 269 -2.38 -10.15 21.75
C PRO A 269 -1.49 -11.41 21.77
N ARG A 270 -0.27 -11.28 22.27
CA ARG A 270 0.58 -12.44 22.56
C ARG A 270 -0.19 -13.30 23.55
N THR A 271 -0.72 -14.44 23.11
CA THR A 271 -1.09 -15.49 24.06
C THR A 271 0.22 -15.92 24.71
N PRO A 272 0.36 -15.80 26.04
CA PRO A 272 1.55 -16.30 26.70
C PRO A 272 1.71 -17.79 26.34
N PRO A 273 2.94 -18.28 26.12
CA PRO A 273 3.15 -19.68 25.82
C PRO A 273 2.44 -20.53 26.88
N ARG A 274 1.75 -21.60 26.47
CA ARG A 274 0.95 -22.45 27.34
C ARG A 274 1.70 -22.97 28.59
N SER A 275 3.04 -22.95 28.57
CA SER A 275 3.90 -23.26 29.71
C SER A 275 3.82 -22.25 30.86
N ALA A 276 3.34 -21.02 30.64
CA ALA A 276 3.22 -20.01 31.68
C ALA A 276 1.89 -20.09 32.45
N LEU A 277 0.90 -20.86 31.98
CA LEU A 277 -0.41 -21.02 32.61
C LEU A 277 -0.50 -22.24 33.56
N MET A 278 0.57 -23.02 33.72
CA MET A 278 0.54 -24.25 34.55
C MET A 278 1.19 -24.11 35.94
N HIS A 279 1.51 -22.89 36.37
CA HIS A 279 2.18 -22.72 37.69
C HIS A 279 1.45 -21.82 38.71
N ASN A 280 0.16 -21.61 38.57
CA ASN A 280 -0.62 -20.98 39.64
C ASN A 280 -2.02 -21.61 39.73
N PHE A 281 -2.08 -22.85 40.24
CA PHE A 281 -3.22 -23.42 40.98
C PHE A 281 -2.67 -24.43 41.98
#